data_56b88ed201b394da6a10f43de8ff0fb1
#
_entry.id   56b88ed201b394da6a10f43de8ff0fb1
#
_cell.length_a   1.000
_cell.length_b   1.000
_cell.length_c   1.000
_cell.angle_alpha   90.00
_cell.angle_beta   90.00
_cell.angle_gamma   90.00
#
_symmetry.space_group_name_H-M   'P 1'
#
loop_
_entity.id
_entity.type
_entity.pdbx_description
1 polymer ?
#
loop_
_entity_poly.entity_id
_entity_poly.type
_entity_poly.pdbx_seq_one_letter_code
_entity_poly.pdbx_strand_id
1 'polypeptide(L)'
;MDERSRHQPCTAVAAVSAQAILLTGLAWPVRPPPHPRTLRWIGRVMSGAGLVIAGVAAAGLGPALTPSPLPSTQAQLRRDGMFGRVRHPIYSGLLLLGAGRLLTAGRRRVAPAVALTLLLAAKARWEERLMSTRFPDYPSYAATTPRFIPAMRRSRK
;
A
#
# COMPACT_ATOMS: atom_id res chain seq x y z
N MET A 1 13.54 23.29 -19.10
CA MET A 1 12.51 22.26 -18.82
C MET A 1 13.27 20.98 -18.60
N ASP A 2 13.44 20.60 -17.32
CA ASP A 2 14.39 19.58 -16.86
C ASP A 2 14.02 18.18 -17.40
N GLU A 3 15.02 17.44 -17.87
CA GLU A 3 14.92 16.07 -18.42
C GLU A 3 14.25 15.11 -17.41
N ARG A 4 14.42 15.37 -16.09
CA ARG A 4 13.77 14.64 -14.99
C ARG A 4 12.25 14.75 -15.03
N SER A 5 11.69 15.88 -15.48
CA SER A 5 10.23 16.09 -15.57
C SER A 5 9.57 15.25 -16.65
N ARG A 6 10.30 14.88 -17.72
CA ARG A 6 9.77 14.07 -18.85
C ARG A 6 9.69 12.59 -18.54
N HIS A 7 10.55 12.07 -17.63
CA HIS A 7 10.58 10.65 -17.28
C HIS A 7 9.61 10.27 -16.16
N GLN A 8 9.10 11.24 -15.38
CA GLN A 8 8.18 10.96 -14.27
C GLN A 8 6.88 10.24 -14.68
N PRO A 9 6.19 10.61 -15.76
CA PRO A 9 4.98 9.90 -16.17
C PRO A 9 5.24 8.46 -16.62
N CYS A 10 6.32 8.19 -17.33
CA CYS A 10 6.67 6.84 -17.77
C CYS A 10 6.99 5.92 -16.59
N THR A 11 7.76 6.41 -15.62
CA THR A 11 8.08 5.63 -14.41
C THR A 11 6.84 5.41 -13.53
N ALA A 12 5.92 6.37 -13.48
CA ALA A 12 4.65 6.22 -12.77
C ALA A 12 3.78 5.12 -13.41
N VAL A 13 3.64 5.13 -14.75
CA VAL A 13 2.91 4.09 -15.48
C VAL A 13 3.56 2.72 -15.26
N ALA A 14 4.87 2.61 -15.36
CA ALA A 14 5.59 1.36 -15.10
C ALA A 14 5.34 0.83 -13.68
N ALA A 15 5.36 1.70 -12.67
CA ALA A 15 5.09 1.32 -11.29
C ALA A 15 3.65 0.82 -11.07
N VAL A 16 2.66 1.47 -11.71
CA VAL A 16 1.25 1.06 -11.67
C VAL A 16 1.05 -0.28 -12.37
N SER A 17 1.64 -0.46 -13.55
CA SER A 17 1.57 -1.71 -14.31
C SER A 17 2.22 -2.88 -13.53
N ALA A 18 3.40 -2.65 -12.96
CA ALA A 18 4.08 -3.63 -12.13
C ALA A 18 3.22 -4.01 -10.90
N GLN A 19 2.58 -3.03 -10.25
CA GLN A 19 1.67 -3.28 -9.13
C GLN A 19 0.47 -4.13 -9.56
N ALA A 20 -0.15 -3.82 -10.69
CA ALA A 20 -1.29 -4.58 -11.21
C ALA A 20 -0.89 -6.03 -11.55
N ILE A 21 0.25 -6.24 -12.20
CA ILE A 21 0.79 -7.57 -12.51
C ILE A 21 1.04 -8.37 -11.23
N LEU A 22 1.69 -7.78 -10.23
CA LEU A 22 1.99 -8.44 -8.96
C LEU A 22 0.72 -8.80 -8.18
N LEU A 23 -0.27 -7.91 -8.15
CA LEU A 23 -1.56 -8.17 -7.50
C LEU A 23 -2.34 -9.27 -8.24
N THR A 24 -2.39 -9.24 -9.58
CA THR A 24 -2.98 -10.31 -10.39
C THR A 24 -2.25 -11.62 -10.14
N GLY A 25 -0.91 -11.61 -10.14
CA GLY A 25 -0.11 -12.76 -9.79
C GLY A 25 -0.42 -13.31 -8.39
N LEU A 26 -0.61 -12.47 -7.38
CA LEU A 26 -1.01 -12.87 -6.03
C LEU A 26 -2.45 -13.38 -5.96
N ALA A 27 -3.37 -12.82 -6.75
CA ALA A 27 -4.77 -13.21 -6.80
C ALA A 27 -4.99 -14.51 -7.59
N TRP A 28 -4.10 -14.85 -8.53
CA TRP A 28 -4.27 -16.00 -9.42
C TRP A 28 -4.55 -17.30 -8.64
N PRO A 29 -5.54 -18.10 -9.06
CA PRO A 29 -5.85 -19.34 -8.37
C PRO A 29 -4.68 -20.33 -8.51
N VAL A 30 -4.22 -20.87 -7.40
CA VAL A 30 -3.23 -21.95 -7.36
C VAL A 30 -3.76 -23.07 -6.46
N ARG A 31 -3.39 -24.30 -6.77
CA ARG A 31 -3.69 -25.42 -5.88
C ARG A 31 -3.00 -25.16 -4.53
N PRO A 32 -3.80 -25.12 -3.43
CA PRO A 32 -3.21 -24.87 -2.11
C PRO A 32 -2.27 -26.01 -1.73
N PRO A 33 -1.11 -25.71 -1.14
CA PRO A 33 -0.25 -26.73 -0.57
C PRO A 33 -0.95 -27.43 0.60
N PRO A 34 -0.46 -28.58 1.05
CA PRO A 34 -0.99 -29.32 2.19
C PRO A 34 -0.68 -28.59 3.51
N HIS A 35 -1.33 -27.44 3.72
CA HIS A 35 -1.24 -26.67 4.95
C HIS A 35 -2.41 -26.99 5.89
N PRO A 36 -2.22 -26.87 7.21
CA PRO A 36 -3.31 -26.97 8.19
C PRO A 36 -4.48 -26.06 7.82
N ARG A 37 -5.69 -26.54 8.05
CA ARG A 37 -6.93 -25.76 7.80
C ARG A 37 -6.88 -24.40 8.48
N THR A 38 -6.38 -24.35 9.71
CA THR A 38 -6.24 -23.12 10.50
C THR A 38 -5.39 -22.05 9.78
N LEU A 39 -4.21 -22.43 9.24
CA LEU A 39 -3.34 -21.51 8.55
C LEU A 39 -4.01 -20.94 7.29
N ARG A 40 -4.75 -21.76 6.56
CA ARG A 40 -5.53 -21.31 5.39
C ARG A 40 -6.65 -20.35 5.78
N TRP A 41 -7.32 -20.60 6.90
CA TRP A 41 -8.34 -19.70 7.43
C TRP A 41 -7.74 -18.34 7.83
N ILE A 42 -6.66 -18.33 8.59
CA ILE A 42 -5.95 -17.10 8.96
C ILE A 42 -5.56 -16.31 7.71
N GLY A 43 -4.97 -16.97 6.72
CA GLY A 43 -4.59 -16.31 5.47
C GLY A 43 -5.76 -15.73 4.68
N ARG A 44 -6.94 -16.38 4.68
CA ARG A 44 -8.16 -15.85 4.05
C ARG A 44 -8.69 -14.63 4.79
N VAL A 45 -8.74 -14.69 6.13
CA VAL A 45 -9.16 -13.56 6.96
C VAL A 45 -8.24 -12.37 6.77
N MET A 46 -6.92 -12.58 6.78
CA MET A 46 -5.95 -11.51 6.50
C MET A 46 -6.14 -10.91 5.10
N SER A 47 -6.35 -11.75 4.08
CA SER A 47 -6.58 -11.26 2.73
C SER A 47 -7.87 -10.44 2.63
N GLY A 48 -8.95 -10.90 3.24
CA GLY A 48 -10.23 -10.17 3.30
C GLY A 48 -10.10 -8.85 4.05
N ALA A 49 -9.47 -8.87 5.23
CA ALA A 49 -9.21 -7.66 6.00
C ALA A 49 -8.34 -6.66 5.22
N GLY A 50 -7.32 -7.15 4.50
CA GLY A 50 -6.48 -6.31 3.65
C GLY A 50 -7.27 -5.62 2.53
N LEU A 51 -8.19 -6.34 1.87
CA LEU A 51 -9.09 -5.77 0.86
C LEU A 51 -10.02 -4.70 1.46
N VAL A 52 -10.62 -5.00 2.62
CA VAL A 52 -11.51 -4.04 3.30
C VAL A 52 -10.74 -2.77 3.67
N ILE A 53 -9.55 -2.90 4.26
CA ILE A 53 -8.70 -1.76 4.62
C ILE A 53 -8.35 -0.93 3.39
N ALA A 54 -7.91 -1.57 2.31
CA ALA A 54 -7.57 -0.86 1.07
C ALA A 54 -8.79 -0.18 0.45
N GLY A 55 -9.95 -0.85 0.42
CA GLY A 55 -11.20 -0.31 -0.12
C GLY A 55 -11.73 0.89 0.67
N VAL A 56 -11.78 0.77 2.01
CA VAL A 56 -12.22 1.89 2.88
C VAL A 56 -11.28 3.08 2.76
N ALA A 57 -9.97 2.84 2.72
CA ALA A 57 -9.00 3.93 2.53
C ALA A 57 -9.12 4.57 1.15
N ALA A 58 -9.34 3.79 0.09
CA ALA A 58 -9.57 4.30 -1.26
C ALA A 58 -10.85 5.12 -1.35
N ALA A 59 -11.95 4.64 -0.78
CA ALA A 59 -13.21 5.38 -0.69
C ALA A 59 -13.03 6.70 0.07
N GLY A 60 -12.21 6.71 1.12
CA GLY A 60 -11.86 7.92 1.87
C GLY A 60 -11.11 8.97 1.04
N LEU A 61 -10.37 8.61 0.00
CA LEU A 61 -9.71 9.57 -0.90
C LEU A 61 -10.67 10.15 -1.94
N GLY A 62 -11.74 9.42 -2.29
CA GLY A 62 -12.71 9.89 -3.29
C GLY A 62 -12.05 10.32 -4.60
N PRO A 63 -12.36 11.53 -5.14
CA PRO A 63 -11.80 12.03 -6.39
C PRO A 63 -10.28 12.23 -6.40
N ALA A 64 -9.65 12.32 -5.22
CA ALA A 64 -8.20 12.41 -5.11
C ALA A 64 -7.48 11.07 -5.28
N LEU A 65 -8.24 9.95 -5.34
CA LEU A 65 -7.67 8.62 -5.53
C LEU A 65 -6.99 8.50 -6.90
N THR A 66 -5.72 8.18 -6.88
CA THR A 66 -4.97 7.82 -8.09
C THR A 66 -4.06 6.63 -7.80
N PRO A 67 -3.97 5.64 -8.68
CA PRO A 67 -2.99 4.57 -8.56
C PRO A 67 -1.55 5.05 -8.84
N SER A 68 -1.41 6.23 -9.46
CA SER A 68 -0.12 6.85 -9.74
C SER A 68 0.51 7.39 -8.45
N PRO A 69 1.85 7.32 -8.29
CA PRO A 69 2.55 8.00 -7.21
C PRO A 69 2.57 9.53 -7.37
N LEU A 70 2.15 10.05 -8.53
CA LEU A 70 2.04 11.48 -8.75
C LEU A 70 0.76 12.00 -8.07
N PRO A 71 0.85 13.03 -7.21
CA PRO A 71 -0.31 13.61 -6.57
C PRO A 71 -1.29 14.17 -7.61
N SER A 72 -2.58 13.85 -7.47
CA SER A 72 -3.60 14.44 -8.32
C SER A 72 -3.71 15.96 -8.08
N THR A 73 -4.31 16.69 -9.02
CA THR A 73 -4.59 18.13 -8.83
C THR A 73 -5.49 18.41 -7.63
N GLN A 74 -6.35 17.44 -7.29
CA GLN A 74 -7.27 17.49 -6.14
C GLN A 74 -6.67 16.93 -4.84
N ALA A 75 -5.38 16.55 -4.85
CA ALA A 75 -4.73 16.00 -3.67
C ALA A 75 -4.73 17.02 -2.52
N GLN A 76 -5.22 16.60 -1.37
CA GLN A 76 -5.19 17.32 -0.11
C GLN A 76 -4.43 16.48 0.93
N LEU A 77 -3.76 17.14 1.86
CA LEU A 77 -3.09 16.45 2.96
C LEU A 77 -4.14 15.95 3.96
N ARG A 78 -4.51 14.68 3.83
CA ARG A 78 -5.42 14.03 4.78
C ARG A 78 -4.67 13.55 6.02
N ARG A 79 -5.25 13.86 7.19
CA ARG A 79 -4.71 13.50 8.51
C ARG A 79 -5.77 12.86 9.41
N ASP A 80 -6.96 12.63 8.89
CA ASP A 80 -8.14 12.11 9.58
C ASP A 80 -8.34 10.61 9.34
N GLY A 81 -9.19 9.98 10.15
CA GLY A 81 -9.57 8.59 10.00
C GLY A 81 -8.39 7.62 9.97
N MET A 82 -8.30 6.84 8.92
CA MET A 82 -7.21 5.87 8.72
C MET A 82 -5.86 6.55 8.44
N PHE A 83 -5.88 7.73 7.78
CA PHE A 83 -4.67 8.52 7.49
C PHE A 83 -4.07 9.17 8.75
N GLY A 84 -4.85 9.34 9.81
CA GLY A 84 -4.33 9.71 11.14
C GLY A 84 -3.59 8.59 11.87
N ARG A 85 -3.74 7.33 11.42
CA ARG A 85 -3.10 6.16 12.03
C ARG A 85 -1.90 5.64 11.25
N VAL A 86 -1.97 5.67 9.92
CA VAL A 86 -0.89 5.33 8.99
C VAL A 86 -0.96 6.23 7.77
N ARG A 87 0.19 6.56 7.19
CA ARG A 87 0.26 7.45 6.03
C ARG A 87 -0.23 6.81 4.73
N HIS A 88 -0.05 5.48 4.58
CA HIS A 88 -0.39 4.73 3.38
C HIS A 88 -1.34 3.56 3.70
N PRO A 89 -2.59 3.82 4.15
CA PRO A 89 -3.51 2.75 4.56
C PRO A 89 -3.89 1.81 3.41
N ILE A 90 -3.97 2.30 2.16
CA ILE A 90 -4.19 1.45 0.99
C ILE A 90 -3.04 0.43 0.85
N TYR A 91 -1.80 0.89 0.96
CA TYR A 91 -0.63 0.00 0.87
C TYR A 91 -0.56 -0.98 2.03
N SER A 92 -0.94 -0.55 3.24
CA SER A 92 -1.07 -1.45 4.40
C SER A 92 -2.06 -2.58 4.12
N GLY A 93 -3.20 -2.27 3.52
CA GLY A 93 -4.19 -3.26 3.10
C GLY A 93 -3.65 -4.23 2.05
N LEU A 94 -2.94 -3.73 1.03
CA LEU A 94 -2.32 -4.55 -0.01
C LEU A 94 -1.20 -5.45 0.53
N LEU A 95 -0.40 -4.97 1.48
CA LEU A 95 0.63 -5.76 2.16
C LEU A 95 -0.01 -6.88 3.01
N LEU A 96 -1.09 -6.57 3.73
CA LEU A 96 -1.82 -7.56 4.51
C LEU A 96 -2.47 -8.63 3.62
N LEU A 97 -3.04 -8.21 2.48
CA LEU A 97 -3.55 -9.13 1.44
C LEU A 97 -2.43 -10.05 0.95
N GLY A 98 -1.26 -9.50 0.60
CA GLY A 98 -0.10 -10.27 0.14
C GLY A 98 0.37 -11.30 1.17
N ALA A 99 0.46 -10.90 2.43
CA ALA A 99 0.80 -11.78 3.55
C ALA A 99 -0.23 -12.91 3.72
N GLY A 100 -1.53 -12.60 3.65
CA GLY A 100 -2.60 -13.59 3.71
C GLY A 100 -2.55 -14.58 2.53
N ARG A 101 -2.25 -14.09 1.32
CA ARG A 101 -2.04 -14.95 0.14
C ARG A 101 -0.82 -15.85 0.27
N LEU A 102 0.24 -15.37 0.91
CA LEU A 102 1.41 -16.18 1.21
C LEU A 102 1.08 -17.36 2.14
N LEU A 103 0.30 -17.12 3.20
CA LEU A 103 -0.17 -18.16 4.12
C LEU A 103 -1.10 -19.20 3.44
N THR A 104 -1.92 -18.77 2.47
CA THR A 104 -2.86 -19.68 1.79
C THR A 104 -2.22 -20.48 0.66
N ALA A 105 -1.24 -19.91 -0.05
CA ALA A 105 -0.69 -20.47 -1.29
C ALA A 105 0.81 -20.87 -1.17
N GLY A 106 1.44 -20.61 -0.01
CA GLY A 106 2.78 -21.08 0.32
C GLY A 106 3.90 -20.44 -0.51
N ARG A 107 5.02 -21.13 -0.59
CA ARG A 107 6.31 -20.64 -1.13
C ARG A 107 6.22 -20.04 -2.55
N ARG A 108 5.28 -20.50 -3.38
CA ARG A 108 5.07 -19.96 -4.75
C ARG A 108 4.71 -18.47 -4.75
N ARG A 109 4.23 -17.94 -3.61
CA ARG A 109 3.84 -16.53 -3.46
C ARG A 109 4.92 -15.65 -2.81
N VAL A 110 6.03 -16.21 -2.39
CA VAL A 110 7.12 -15.45 -1.73
C VAL A 110 7.66 -14.39 -2.68
N ALA A 111 8.07 -14.77 -3.87
CA ALA A 111 8.65 -13.82 -4.83
C ALA A 111 7.71 -12.67 -5.18
N PRO A 112 6.43 -12.90 -5.61
CA PRO A 112 5.52 -11.79 -5.90
C PRO A 112 5.14 -10.98 -4.64
N ALA A 113 5.06 -11.58 -3.45
CA ALA A 113 4.79 -10.84 -2.21
C ALA A 113 5.96 -9.93 -1.82
N VAL A 114 7.20 -10.41 -1.92
CA VAL A 114 8.40 -9.60 -1.68
C VAL A 114 8.51 -8.49 -2.71
N ALA A 115 8.32 -8.80 -4.00
CA ALA A 115 8.35 -7.80 -5.06
C ALA A 115 7.29 -6.70 -4.85
N LEU A 116 6.07 -7.07 -4.47
CA LEU A 116 5.01 -6.12 -4.13
C LEU A 116 5.41 -5.24 -2.93
N THR A 117 5.98 -5.83 -1.89
CA THR A 117 6.43 -5.08 -0.71
C THR A 117 7.49 -4.05 -1.06
N LEU A 118 8.50 -4.44 -1.84
CA LEU A 118 9.56 -3.54 -2.30
C LEU A 118 9.01 -2.41 -3.19
N LEU A 119 8.12 -2.76 -4.12
CA LEU A 119 7.48 -1.80 -5.01
C LEU A 119 6.65 -0.77 -4.22
N LEU A 120 5.80 -1.23 -3.29
CA LEU A 120 4.97 -0.33 -2.47
C LEU A 120 5.82 0.53 -1.53
N ALA A 121 6.92 0.00 -1.00
CA ALA A 121 7.86 0.78 -0.21
C ALA A 121 8.57 1.87 -1.04
N ALA A 122 8.95 1.56 -2.28
CA ALA A 122 9.55 2.52 -3.20
C ALA A 122 8.55 3.60 -3.62
N LYS A 123 7.31 3.21 -3.98
CA LYS A 123 6.22 4.14 -4.30
C LYS A 123 5.92 5.07 -3.14
N ALA A 124 5.78 4.52 -1.92
CA ALA A 124 5.53 5.34 -0.74
C ALA A 124 6.61 6.39 -0.52
N ARG A 125 7.90 6.02 -0.67
CA ARG A 125 9.00 6.99 -0.57
C ARG A 125 8.93 8.07 -1.65
N TRP A 126 8.55 7.70 -2.86
CA TRP A 126 8.39 8.65 -3.97
C TRP A 126 7.24 9.62 -3.69
N GLU A 127 6.05 9.11 -3.34
CA GLU A 127 4.89 9.92 -2.96
C GLU A 127 5.21 10.88 -1.80
N GLU A 128 5.89 10.39 -0.75
CA GLU A 128 6.27 11.20 0.41
C GLU A 128 7.20 12.36 0.04
N ARG A 129 8.13 12.16 -0.90
CA ARG A 129 8.98 13.25 -1.41
C ARG A 129 8.15 14.31 -2.13
N LEU A 130 7.21 13.89 -3.00
CA LEU A 130 6.33 14.80 -3.72
C LEU A 130 5.36 15.54 -2.78
N MET A 131 4.84 14.83 -1.78
CA MET A 131 3.98 15.43 -0.76
C MET A 131 4.75 16.46 0.10
N SER A 132 6.00 16.19 0.43
CA SER A 132 6.85 17.11 1.21
C SER A 132 7.17 18.40 0.44
N THR A 133 7.28 18.34 -0.90
CA THR A 133 7.47 19.55 -1.72
C THR A 133 6.17 20.33 -1.90
N ARG A 134 5.02 19.65 -1.90
CA ARG A 134 3.73 20.27 -2.14
C ARG A 134 3.06 20.83 -0.89
N PHE A 135 3.24 20.17 0.26
CA PHE A 135 2.60 20.50 1.53
C PHE A 135 3.66 20.80 2.61
N PRO A 136 3.82 22.06 3.02
CA PRO A 136 4.79 22.44 4.06
C PRO A 136 4.61 21.69 5.38
N ASP A 137 3.38 21.32 5.71
CA ASP A 137 3.03 20.59 6.93
C ASP A 137 3.27 19.07 6.86
N TYR A 138 3.64 18.54 5.69
CA TYR A 138 3.83 17.10 5.53
C TYR A 138 4.94 16.52 6.43
N PRO A 139 6.10 17.18 6.62
CA PRO A 139 7.14 16.67 7.51
C PRO A 139 6.68 16.48 8.96
N SER A 140 5.88 17.40 9.50
CA SER A 140 5.35 17.31 10.86
C SER A 140 4.36 16.15 11.01
N TYR A 141 3.48 15.94 10.02
CA TYR A 141 2.60 14.78 9.95
C TYR A 141 3.39 13.47 9.84
N ALA A 142 4.42 13.43 9.01
CA ALA A 142 5.26 12.25 8.81
C ALA A 142 6.06 11.86 10.05
N ALA A 143 6.44 12.83 10.89
CA ALA A 143 7.14 12.58 12.14
C ALA A 143 6.28 11.88 13.19
N THR A 144 4.96 12.10 13.16
CA THR A 144 4.02 11.57 14.17
C THR A 144 3.22 10.36 13.70
N THR A 145 3.12 10.14 12.38
CA THR A 145 2.30 9.09 11.79
C THR A 145 3.16 8.07 11.06
N PRO A 146 3.13 6.78 11.43
CA PRO A 146 3.92 5.74 10.79
C PRO A 146 3.45 5.48 9.35
N ARG A 147 4.35 4.85 8.55
CA ARG A 147 4.10 4.64 7.11
C ARG A 147 3.03 3.60 6.83
N PHE A 148 3.15 2.38 7.38
CA PHE A 148 2.30 1.23 7.04
C PHE A 148 1.65 0.55 8.25
N ILE A 149 2.34 0.47 9.38
CA ILE A 149 1.87 -0.27 10.55
C ILE A 149 1.51 0.75 11.63
N PRO A 150 0.25 0.74 12.14
CA PRO A 150 -0.15 1.65 13.20
C PRO A 150 0.78 1.51 14.42
N ALA A 151 1.30 2.63 14.92
CA ALA A 151 1.99 2.62 16.19
C ALA A 151 0.99 2.30 17.29
N MET A 152 1.29 1.32 18.12
CA MET A 152 0.55 1.13 19.37
C MET A 152 0.82 2.36 20.25
N ARG A 153 -0.19 3.26 20.39
CA ARG A 153 -0.10 4.36 21.34
C ARG A 153 0.03 3.75 22.73
N ARG A 154 1.24 3.78 23.26
CA ARG A 154 1.39 3.59 24.72
C ARG A 154 0.60 4.71 25.36
N SER A 155 -0.51 4.36 26.03
CA SER A 155 -1.22 5.28 26.91
C SER A 155 -0.21 5.80 27.94
N ARG A 156 0.21 7.05 27.82
CA ARG A 156 0.88 7.71 28.95
C ARG A 156 -0.20 7.89 30.03
N LYS A 157 -0.12 7.06 31.07
CA LYS A 157 -0.79 7.34 32.35
C LYS A 157 -0.10 8.56 32.99
#